data_5d021dede5b02c9786dfcd569dbb746d
#
_entry.id   5d021dede5b02c9786dfcd569dbb746d
#
_cell.length_a   1.000
_cell.length_b   1.000
_cell.length_c   1.000
_cell.angle_alpha   90.00
_cell.angle_beta   90.00
_cell.angle_gamma   90.00
#
_symmetry.space_group_name_H-M   'P 1'
#
loop_
_entity.id
_entity.type
_entity.pdbx_description
1 polymer ?
#
loop_
_entity_poly.entity_id
_entity_poly.type
_entity_poly.pdbx_seq_one_letter_code
_entity_poly.pdbx_strand_id
1 'polypeptide(L)'
;MEANPNRVMAERRLMDQPPYSLDRIRREAVLDGIRERCTDRQWRLLAAHVRTNHVHLVVEGEARPQRIMNDLKSYASRCLNSFGLDEPARKRWTRHGSTRWLWKPESVSAAIRYVFVEQRQRMAVFEAMES
;
A
#
# COMPACT_ATOMS: atom_id res chain seq x y z
N MET A 1 -21.27 11.80 -15.90
CA MET A 1 -20.27 10.74 -15.83
C MET A 1 -20.70 9.68 -14.84
N GLU A 2 -20.74 8.48 -15.28
CA GLU A 2 -21.18 7.40 -14.40
C GLU A 2 -20.12 7.09 -13.36
N ALA A 3 -20.57 6.77 -12.18
CA ALA A 3 -19.67 6.37 -11.13
C ALA A 3 -19.08 5.00 -11.49
N ASN A 4 -17.78 4.91 -11.47
CA ASN A 4 -17.11 3.65 -11.66
C ASN A 4 -17.28 2.83 -10.38
N PRO A 5 -17.83 1.59 -10.47
CA PRO A 5 -17.95 0.77 -9.27
C PRO A 5 -16.61 0.43 -8.66
N ASN A 6 -15.56 0.37 -9.48
CA ASN A 6 -14.20 0.13 -8.98
C ASN A 6 -13.53 1.47 -8.80
N ARG A 7 -13.40 1.87 -7.56
CA ARG A 7 -12.76 3.13 -7.23
C ARG A 7 -11.27 2.93 -7.02
N VAL A 8 -10.50 3.88 -7.53
CA VAL A 8 -9.06 3.85 -7.39
C VAL A 8 -8.64 4.88 -6.36
N MET A 9 -7.75 4.50 -5.49
CA MET A 9 -7.23 5.39 -4.47
C MET A 9 -5.71 5.36 -4.45
N ALA A 10 -5.12 6.47 -4.03
CA ALA A 10 -3.70 6.56 -3.75
C ALA A 10 -3.54 6.82 -2.26
N GLU A 11 -2.61 6.14 -1.66
CA GLU A 11 -2.40 6.22 -0.22
C GLU A 11 -0.93 6.36 0.09
N ARG A 12 -0.64 7.28 0.96
CA ARG A 12 0.68 7.40 1.58
C ARG A 12 0.50 7.31 3.07
N ARG A 13 1.05 6.26 3.66
CA ARG A 13 0.88 6.01 5.09
C ARG A 13 2.23 6.01 5.78
N LEU A 14 2.37 6.87 6.79
CA LEU A 14 3.58 6.93 7.59
C LEU A 14 3.54 5.86 8.66
N MET A 15 4.69 5.36 9.03
CA MET A 15 4.82 4.44 10.14
C MET A 15 4.56 5.19 11.43
N ASP A 16 3.93 4.49 12.39
CA ASP A 16 3.42 5.14 13.59
C ASP A 16 4.51 5.59 14.54
N GLN A 17 5.30 4.69 15.04
CA GLN A 17 6.24 5.01 16.12
C GLN A 17 7.66 5.20 15.61
N PRO A 18 8.20 6.43 15.62
CA PRO A 18 9.63 6.57 15.44
C PRO A 18 10.34 5.99 16.66
N PRO A 19 11.45 5.28 16.49
CA PRO A 19 12.14 5.05 15.24
C PRO A 19 11.74 3.77 14.51
N TYR A 20 10.45 3.39 14.49
CA TYR A 20 10.07 2.18 13.78
C TYR A 20 10.42 2.34 12.30
N SER A 21 11.16 1.38 11.78
CA SER A 21 11.54 1.39 10.39
C SER A 21 11.49 -0.02 9.83
N LEU A 22 11.36 -0.11 8.52
CA LEU A 22 11.32 -1.38 7.82
C LEU A 22 12.67 -1.61 7.16
N ASP A 23 13.37 -2.65 7.61
CA ASP A 23 14.56 -3.11 6.92
C ASP A 23 14.13 -3.88 5.66
N ARG A 24 15.09 -4.38 4.91
CA ARG A 24 14.81 -5.05 3.65
C ARG A 24 13.85 -6.22 3.81
N ILE A 25 14.07 -7.05 4.81
CA ILE A 25 13.24 -8.23 5.03
C ILE A 25 11.81 -7.81 5.34
N ARG A 26 11.65 -6.80 6.20
CA ARG A 26 10.32 -6.29 6.55
C ARG A 26 9.64 -5.63 5.38
N ARG A 27 10.37 -4.87 4.57
CA ARG A 27 9.78 -4.25 3.37
C ARG A 27 9.24 -5.31 2.41
N GLU A 28 9.99 -6.38 2.20
CA GLU A 28 9.55 -7.46 1.32
C GLU A 28 8.34 -8.18 1.90
N ALA A 29 8.35 -8.43 3.20
CA ALA A 29 7.20 -9.07 3.85
C ALA A 29 5.94 -8.22 3.73
N VAL A 30 6.06 -6.90 3.91
CA VAL A 30 4.92 -6.00 3.78
C VAL A 30 4.40 -5.99 2.34
N LEU A 31 5.30 -5.87 1.36
CA LEU A 31 4.88 -5.86 -0.03
C LEU A 31 4.19 -7.17 -0.42
N ASP A 32 4.77 -8.30 -0.04
CA ASP A 32 4.18 -9.60 -0.35
C ASP A 32 2.82 -9.74 0.32
N GLY A 33 2.69 -9.28 1.55
CA GLY A 33 1.42 -9.31 2.26
C GLY A 33 0.36 -8.46 1.57
N ILE A 34 0.73 -7.27 1.14
CA ILE A 34 -0.19 -6.38 0.42
C ILE A 34 -0.65 -7.03 -0.88
N ARG A 35 0.27 -7.60 -1.65
CA ARG A 35 -0.06 -8.27 -2.91
C ARG A 35 -0.99 -9.45 -2.68
N GLU A 36 -0.68 -10.26 -1.69
CA GLU A 36 -1.47 -11.44 -1.36
C GLU A 36 -2.88 -11.05 -0.93
N ARG A 37 -2.99 -10.05 -0.08
CA ARG A 37 -4.29 -9.62 0.41
C ARG A 37 -5.14 -9.00 -0.68
N CYS A 38 -4.54 -8.22 -1.56
CA CYS A 38 -5.25 -7.66 -2.70
C CYS A 38 -5.81 -8.77 -3.58
N THR A 39 -5.03 -9.82 -3.82
CA THR A 39 -5.50 -10.97 -4.58
C THR A 39 -6.69 -11.64 -3.88
N ASP A 40 -6.58 -11.86 -2.57
CA ASP A 40 -7.65 -12.49 -1.80
C ASP A 40 -8.95 -11.71 -1.85
N ARG A 41 -8.86 -10.39 -1.80
CA ARG A 41 -10.01 -9.51 -1.78
C ARG A 41 -10.49 -9.12 -3.16
N GLN A 42 -9.78 -9.56 -4.19
CA GLN A 42 -10.07 -9.19 -5.57
C GLN A 42 -9.92 -7.69 -5.82
N TRP A 43 -9.03 -7.07 -5.08
CA TRP A 43 -8.59 -5.72 -5.35
C TRP A 43 -7.39 -5.78 -6.28
N ARG A 44 -7.32 -4.82 -7.19
CA ARG A 44 -6.21 -4.78 -8.12
C ARG A 44 -5.15 -3.80 -7.64
N LEU A 45 -3.99 -4.32 -7.31
CA LEU A 45 -2.85 -3.47 -6.93
C LEU A 45 -2.19 -2.97 -8.21
N LEU A 46 -2.22 -1.67 -8.40
CA LEU A 46 -1.67 -1.05 -9.62
C LEU A 46 -0.23 -0.62 -9.43
N ALA A 47 0.12 -0.17 -8.24
CA ALA A 47 1.49 0.19 -7.91
C ALA A 47 1.67 0.18 -6.41
N ALA A 48 2.87 -0.13 -5.96
CA ALA A 48 3.21 -0.07 -4.55
C ALA A 48 4.70 0.21 -4.40
N HIS A 49 5.02 1.00 -3.40
CA HIS A 49 6.41 1.23 -3.03
C HIS A 49 6.50 1.24 -1.52
N VAL A 50 7.12 0.22 -0.97
CA VAL A 50 7.33 0.08 0.48
C VAL A 50 8.72 0.60 0.79
N ARG A 51 8.77 1.68 1.54
CA ARG A 51 10.02 2.34 1.91
C ARG A 51 10.32 2.08 3.37
N THR A 52 11.39 2.70 3.84
CA THR A 52 11.86 2.48 5.21
C THR A 52 10.81 2.85 6.25
N ASN A 53 10.10 3.94 6.05
CA ASN A 53 9.18 4.45 7.07
C ASN A 53 7.81 4.84 6.52
N HIS A 54 7.51 4.51 5.28
CA HIS A 54 6.16 4.73 4.76
C HIS A 54 5.91 3.90 3.51
N VAL A 55 4.64 3.81 3.14
CA VAL A 55 4.18 3.00 2.03
C VAL A 55 3.33 3.87 1.11
N HIS A 56 3.58 3.75 -0.19
CA HIS A 56 2.75 4.38 -1.22
C HIS A 56 2.06 3.30 -2.01
N LEU A 57 0.75 3.43 -2.19
CA LEU A 57 -0.05 2.43 -2.92
C LEU A 57 -0.99 3.10 -3.89
N VAL A 58 -1.26 2.41 -5.00
CA VAL A 58 -2.37 2.73 -5.89
C VAL A 58 -3.16 1.43 -6.06
N VAL A 59 -4.41 1.43 -5.63
CA VAL A 59 -5.23 0.21 -5.58
C VAL A 59 -6.59 0.50 -6.20
N GLU A 60 -7.07 -0.46 -6.99
CA GLU A 60 -8.41 -0.42 -7.56
C GLU A 60 -9.27 -1.48 -6.86
N GLY A 61 -10.44 -1.06 -6.36
CA GLY A 61 -11.34 -1.97 -5.68
C GLY A 61 -12.69 -1.34 -5.45
N GLU A 62 -13.67 -2.16 -5.09
CA GLU A 62 -15.03 -1.69 -4.87
C GLU A 62 -15.27 -1.21 -3.45
N ALA A 63 -14.39 -1.52 -2.53
CA ALA A 63 -14.53 -1.10 -1.14
C ALA A 63 -14.10 0.35 -0.96
N ARG A 64 -14.53 0.94 0.15
CA ARG A 64 -14.11 2.29 0.50
C ARG A 64 -12.60 2.32 0.77
N PRO A 65 -11.91 3.43 0.46
CA PRO A 65 -10.46 3.50 0.64
C PRO A 65 -10.03 3.17 2.06
N GLN A 66 -10.77 3.65 3.04
CA GLN A 66 -10.42 3.41 4.42
C GLN A 66 -10.51 1.94 4.79
N ARG A 67 -11.51 1.26 4.25
CA ARG A 67 -11.64 -0.18 4.48
C ARG A 67 -10.49 -0.94 3.83
N ILE A 68 -10.14 -0.57 2.60
CA ILE A 68 -9.00 -1.19 1.92
C ILE A 68 -7.73 -0.99 2.74
N MET A 69 -7.48 0.23 3.18
CA MET A 69 -6.26 0.52 3.92
C MET A 69 -6.22 -0.19 5.27
N ASN A 70 -7.34 -0.19 5.99
CA ASN A 70 -7.38 -0.89 7.27
C ASN A 70 -7.12 -2.38 7.11
N ASP A 71 -7.70 -2.97 6.07
CA ASP A 71 -7.50 -4.39 5.77
C ASP A 71 -6.04 -4.66 5.43
N LEU A 72 -5.45 -3.88 4.54
CA LEU A 72 -4.07 -4.08 4.12
C LEU A 72 -3.09 -3.86 5.27
N LYS A 73 -3.32 -2.84 6.11
CA LYS A 73 -2.48 -2.60 7.27
C LYS A 73 -2.52 -3.78 8.25
N SER A 74 -3.73 -4.25 8.53
CA SER A 74 -3.89 -5.38 9.44
C SER A 74 -3.23 -6.63 8.92
N TYR A 75 -3.38 -6.89 7.64
CA TYR A 75 -2.78 -8.07 7.04
C TYR A 75 -1.26 -7.97 7.01
N ALA A 76 -0.72 -6.82 6.64
CA ALA A 76 0.72 -6.60 6.65
C ALA A 76 1.30 -6.79 8.05
N SER A 77 0.61 -6.29 9.06
CA SER A 77 1.05 -6.48 10.45
C SER A 77 1.04 -7.95 10.84
N ARG A 78 0.01 -8.68 10.42
CA ARG A 78 -0.05 -10.13 10.69
C ARG A 78 1.09 -10.87 10.00
N CYS A 79 1.43 -10.46 8.79
CA CYS A 79 2.57 -11.06 8.09
C CYS A 79 3.87 -10.82 8.85
N LEU A 80 4.10 -9.61 9.32
CA LEU A 80 5.28 -9.30 10.11
C LEU A 80 5.32 -10.12 11.40
N ASN A 81 4.16 -10.24 12.06
CA ASN A 81 4.07 -11.04 13.28
C ASN A 81 4.35 -12.52 13.01
N SER A 82 3.83 -13.04 11.91
CA SER A 82 4.00 -14.46 11.60
C SER A 82 5.45 -14.82 11.29
N PHE A 83 6.22 -13.86 10.81
CA PHE A 83 7.65 -14.07 10.60
C PHE A 83 8.47 -13.84 11.87
N GLY A 84 7.83 -13.44 12.97
CA GLY A 84 8.54 -13.17 14.21
C GLY A 84 9.46 -11.97 14.14
N LEU A 85 9.15 -11.02 13.28
CA LEU A 85 10.03 -9.87 13.05
C LEU A 85 9.88 -8.77 14.10
N ASP A 86 8.72 -8.70 14.76
CA ASP A 86 8.47 -7.72 15.79
C ASP A 86 7.58 -8.33 16.86
N GLU A 87 7.45 -7.61 17.98
CA GLU A 87 6.48 -7.99 19.00
C GLU A 87 5.07 -7.84 18.43
N PRO A 88 4.16 -8.79 18.71
CA PRO A 88 2.81 -8.74 18.13
C PRO A 88 2.04 -7.47 18.44
N ALA A 89 2.30 -6.85 19.57
CA ALA A 89 1.61 -5.62 19.97
C ALA A 89 2.26 -4.35 19.42
N ARG A 90 3.31 -4.49 18.63
CA ARG A 90 4.03 -3.32 18.11
C ARG A 90 3.13 -2.51 17.21
N LYS A 91 2.98 -1.22 17.50
CA LYS A 91 2.28 -0.30 16.63
C LYS A 91 3.19 0.11 15.48
N ARG A 92 2.68 -0.02 14.27
CA ARG A 92 3.45 0.25 13.07
C ARG A 92 2.88 1.39 12.23
N TRP A 93 1.58 1.60 12.30
CA TRP A 93 0.90 2.50 11.37
C TRP A 93 0.38 3.74 12.08
N THR A 94 0.63 4.90 11.49
CA THR A 94 0.08 6.14 11.98
C THR A 94 -1.38 6.24 11.56
N ARG A 95 -2.14 7.01 12.32
CA ARG A 95 -3.53 7.31 11.96
C ARG A 95 -3.62 8.26 10.79
N HIS A 96 -2.56 9.00 10.54
CA HIS A 96 -2.57 10.04 9.51
C HIS A 96 -1.91 9.51 8.26
N GLY A 97 -2.61 9.67 7.18
CA GLY A 97 -2.12 9.32 5.87
C GLY A 97 -2.90 10.11 4.86
N SER A 98 -2.40 10.15 3.65
CA SER A 98 -3.03 10.87 2.57
C SER A 98 -3.71 9.87 1.66
N THR A 99 -5.03 9.95 1.56
CA THR A 99 -5.83 9.06 0.71
C THR A 99 -6.59 9.90 -0.28
N ARG A 100 -6.53 9.52 -1.56
CA ARG A 100 -7.25 10.22 -2.60
C ARG A 100 -8.01 9.24 -3.47
N TRP A 101 -9.21 9.63 -3.87
CA TRP A 101 -9.93 8.96 -4.93
C TRP A 101 -9.39 9.42 -6.28
N LEU A 102 -9.20 8.51 -7.19
CA LEU A 102 -8.73 8.81 -8.53
C LEU A 102 -9.82 8.43 -9.52
N TRP A 103 -10.43 9.42 -10.13
CA TRP A 103 -11.60 9.22 -10.99
C TRP A 103 -11.24 9.14 -12.47
N LYS A 104 -10.14 9.77 -12.87
CA LYS A 104 -9.77 9.88 -14.27
C LYS A 104 -8.58 8.98 -14.57
N PRO A 105 -8.55 8.35 -15.76
CA PRO A 105 -7.40 7.54 -16.13
C PRO A 105 -6.08 8.28 -16.05
N GLU A 106 -6.06 9.56 -16.40
CA GLU A 106 -4.84 10.36 -16.33
C GLU A 106 -4.34 10.51 -14.90
N SER A 107 -5.26 10.64 -13.95
CA SER A 107 -4.91 10.74 -12.53
C SER A 107 -4.35 9.43 -12.02
N VAL A 108 -4.90 8.32 -12.46
CA VAL A 108 -4.39 6.99 -12.10
C VAL A 108 -2.99 6.80 -12.65
N SER A 109 -2.78 7.12 -13.93
CA SER A 109 -1.46 7.01 -14.55
C SER A 109 -0.43 7.89 -13.86
N ALA A 110 -0.83 9.11 -13.49
CA ALA A 110 0.07 10.03 -12.80
C ALA A 110 0.44 9.49 -11.41
N ALA A 111 -0.53 8.93 -10.69
CA ALA A 111 -0.27 8.36 -9.38
C ALA A 111 0.68 7.16 -9.46
N ILE A 112 0.48 6.29 -10.43
CA ILE A 112 1.36 5.14 -10.64
C ILE A 112 2.77 5.63 -10.94
N ARG A 113 2.89 6.60 -11.83
CA ARG A 113 4.19 7.17 -12.19
C ARG A 113 4.86 7.80 -10.97
N TYR A 114 4.11 8.53 -10.16
CA TYR A 114 4.66 9.14 -8.96
C TYR A 114 5.25 8.09 -8.03
N VAL A 115 4.51 7.02 -7.79
CA VAL A 115 4.97 5.95 -6.91
C VAL A 115 6.25 5.31 -7.45
N PHE A 116 6.35 5.15 -8.75
CA PHE A 116 7.40 4.37 -9.38
C PHE A 116 8.61 5.20 -9.78
N VAL A 117 8.39 6.37 -10.38
CA VAL A 117 9.45 7.15 -11.03
C VAL A 117 10.03 8.20 -10.09
N GLU A 118 9.20 8.86 -9.31
CA GLU A 118 9.65 9.98 -8.49
C GLU A 118 10.30 9.57 -7.18
N GLN A 119 10.28 8.29 -6.86
CA GLN A 119 10.99 7.79 -5.70
C GLN A 119 12.43 7.55 -6.10
N ARG A 120 13.35 8.34 -5.54
CA ARG A 120 14.76 8.29 -5.92
C ARG A 120 15.41 6.95 -5.59
N GLN A 121 15.03 6.37 -4.46
CA GLN A 121 15.54 5.07 -4.05
C GLN A 121 14.42 4.07 -4.13
N ARG A 122 14.58 3.10 -5.01
CA ARG A 122 13.62 2.01 -5.08
C ARG A 122 13.94 0.99 -4.02
N MET A 123 12.92 0.63 -3.27
CA MET A 123 13.06 -0.40 -2.25
C MET A 123 12.21 -1.58 -2.66
N ALA A 124 11.08 -1.82 -2.01
CA ALA A 124 10.17 -2.89 -2.44
C ALA A 124 9.10 -2.26 -3.32
N VAL A 125 9.14 -2.53 -4.61
CA VAL A 125 8.34 -1.86 -5.62
C VAL A 125 7.52 -2.87 -6.40
N PHE A 126 6.30 -2.50 -6.71
CA PHE A 126 5.43 -3.28 -7.57
C PHE A 126 4.70 -2.37 -8.53
N GLU A 127 4.63 -2.79 -9.79
CA GLU A 127 3.82 -2.13 -10.80
C GLU A 127 3.12 -3.21 -11.61
N ALA A 128 1.80 -3.07 -11.76
CA ALA A 128 1.04 -4.03 -12.53
C ALA A 128 1.40 -3.91 -14.00
N MET A 129 1.61 -5.07 -14.63
CA MET A 129 1.88 -5.09 -16.08
C MET A 129 0.58 -4.80 -16.81
N GLU A 130 0.68 -3.91 -17.79
CA GLU A 130 -0.40 -3.69 -18.71
C GLU A 130 -0.49 -4.87 -19.66
N SER A 131 -1.64 -5.46 -19.77
CA SER A 131 -1.82 -6.56 -20.70
C SER A 131 -2.53 -6.11 -21.95
#